data_3c9499093a6ebd72a9b350f3baf8cbf9
#
_entry.id   3c9499093a6ebd72a9b350f3baf8cbf9
#
_cell.length_a   1.000
_cell.length_b   1.000
_cell.length_c   1.000
_cell.angle_alpha   90.00
_cell.angle_beta   90.00
_cell.angle_gamma   90.00
#
_symmetry.space_group_name_H-M   'P 1'
#
loop_
_entity.id
_entity.type
_entity.pdbx_description
1 polymer ?
#
loop_
_entity_poly.entity_id
_entity_poly.type
_entity_poly.pdbx_seq_one_letter_code
_entity_poly.pdbx_strand_id
1 'polypeptide(L)'
;MTSAAPSDLARERRLLVSTPLADLFARDPGRFSLLSFEWDGWLLDLSKERLGEDTLPLLVAHARESGLPGWIAALLAGEKVNQSERRPALYTALRQADDTPLVVDGRNVIGDVRAAQSKMRMLAAQIRGGVRVGATGRPIRAVVNLGIGGSDLGALLVCSALAQPPRALGSTGPQTQGVDVAFVSNVDPEHLTRALAPLDPGSTLFLVTSKSFVTQETLANAASAKAWLTAALGQGVNVNAHFMATTANPAAARSFGIALADILPWWDWVGGRYCLWSPAGMPIALKLGWERFEKLLAGAASVDAHFRDAPLERNLPVLLGLVGWWNAAHLKHTERVVVPYAQALFRLPAYLQQLVLESQGKRVGRDGGPLTDDHSPTLWGEVGSNSQHSFFQWLHQGPREVPVEFIVPITAAHPIADHQMLLVANALASARALMTGRRADEIRAQLAVQGLSGAELDAAVAARECPGNRASTMLLMPELSAYRLGQLLAMYEHRTFVEAMLYGINPFDEFGVEYGRTLAGPIAAALASDAELPPDWDGSTRALITYLRTRRGA
;
A
#
# COMPACT_ATOMS: atom_id res chain seq x y z
N MET A 1 18.21 -33.03 11.57
CA MET A 1 19.21 -32.13 12.16
C MET A 1 18.44 -30.91 12.66
N THR A 2 18.36 -30.68 13.97
CA THR A 2 17.75 -29.45 14.51
C THR A 2 18.61 -28.27 14.09
N SER A 3 18.06 -27.32 13.34
CA SER A 3 18.75 -26.10 12.92
C SER A 3 19.32 -25.37 14.15
N ALA A 4 20.58 -24.96 14.10
CA ALA A 4 21.22 -24.19 15.17
C ALA A 4 20.68 -22.75 15.24
N ALA A 5 20.13 -22.22 14.12
CA ALA A 5 19.67 -20.85 13.97
C ALA A 5 18.58 -20.42 14.98
N PRO A 6 17.54 -21.20 15.33
CA PRO A 6 16.53 -20.77 16.29
C PRO A 6 17.09 -20.57 17.71
N SER A 7 18.06 -21.37 18.14
CA SER A 7 18.70 -21.23 19.47
C SER A 7 19.57 -19.97 19.52
N ASP A 8 20.27 -19.67 18.45
CA ASP A 8 21.15 -18.50 18.36
C ASP A 8 20.36 -17.19 18.26
N LEU A 9 19.28 -17.15 17.46
CA LEU A 9 18.35 -16.02 17.42
C LEU A 9 17.68 -15.77 18.77
N ALA A 10 17.32 -16.83 19.50
CA ALA A 10 16.78 -16.69 20.86
C ALA A 10 17.82 -16.14 21.85
N ARG A 11 19.10 -16.48 21.69
CA ARG A 11 20.19 -15.90 22.46
C ARG A 11 20.39 -14.41 22.14
N GLU A 12 20.46 -14.07 20.87
CA GLU A 12 20.55 -12.69 20.39
C GLU A 12 19.40 -11.83 20.93
N ARG A 13 18.17 -12.33 20.84
CA ARG A 13 17.00 -11.65 21.42
C ARG A 13 17.20 -11.31 22.90
N ARG A 14 17.63 -12.27 23.71
CA ARG A 14 17.83 -12.05 25.16
C ARG A 14 18.87 -10.95 25.43
N LEU A 15 19.94 -10.93 24.66
CA LEU A 15 20.99 -9.91 24.78
C LEU A 15 20.45 -8.52 24.37
N LEU A 16 19.79 -8.44 23.23
CA LEU A 16 19.37 -7.16 22.64
C LEU A 16 18.19 -6.52 23.37
N VAL A 17 17.26 -7.31 23.91
CA VAL A 17 16.14 -6.77 24.72
C VAL A 17 16.66 -6.09 25.99
N SER A 18 17.76 -6.58 26.58
CA SER A 18 18.37 -5.98 27.77
C SER A 18 19.37 -4.87 27.48
N THR A 19 19.73 -4.63 26.21
CA THR A 19 20.75 -3.64 25.83
C THR A 19 20.06 -2.39 25.22
N PRO A 20 20.26 -1.20 25.81
CA PRO A 20 19.77 0.03 25.20
C PRO A 20 20.37 0.28 23.81
N LEU A 21 19.58 0.81 22.88
CA LEU A 21 20.04 1.11 21.52
C LEU A 21 21.22 2.08 21.50
N ALA A 22 21.23 3.07 22.40
CA ALA A 22 22.35 4.00 22.53
C ALA A 22 23.66 3.31 22.91
N ASP A 23 23.60 2.24 23.73
CA ASP A 23 24.77 1.47 24.15
C ASP A 23 25.33 0.62 23.00
N LEU A 24 24.47 0.20 22.04
CA LEU A 24 24.93 -0.49 20.83
C LEU A 24 25.80 0.43 19.97
N PHE A 25 25.47 1.70 19.86
CA PHE A 25 26.30 2.70 19.18
C PHE A 25 27.61 3.02 19.95
N ALA A 26 27.53 3.05 21.28
CA ALA A 26 28.72 3.31 22.11
C ALA A 26 29.72 2.15 22.02
N ARG A 27 29.25 0.91 21.89
CA ARG A 27 30.09 -0.30 21.76
C ARG A 27 30.68 -0.47 20.37
N ASP A 28 29.95 -0.03 19.34
CA ASP A 28 30.35 -0.15 17.94
C ASP A 28 30.20 1.19 17.20
N PRO A 29 31.29 2.00 17.15
CA PRO A 29 31.31 3.25 16.36
C PRO A 29 31.10 3.02 14.86
N GLY A 30 31.38 1.82 14.34
CA GLY A 30 31.18 1.43 12.95
C GLY A 30 29.75 0.99 12.61
N ARG A 31 28.86 0.93 13.60
CA ARG A 31 27.50 0.38 13.49
C ARG A 31 26.69 0.91 12.30
N PHE A 32 26.78 2.21 12.02
CA PHE A 32 26.10 2.77 10.85
C PHE A 32 26.61 2.13 9.54
N SER A 33 27.94 2.04 9.37
CA SER A 33 28.53 1.46 8.16
C SER A 33 28.23 -0.04 8.01
N LEU A 34 28.09 -0.75 9.14
CA LEU A 34 27.73 -2.17 9.15
C LEU A 34 26.27 -2.43 8.78
N LEU A 35 25.36 -1.55 9.19
CA LEU A 35 23.91 -1.72 9.10
C LEU A 35 23.25 -0.73 8.12
N SER A 36 24.01 -0.10 7.23
CA SER A 36 23.50 0.72 6.14
C SER A 36 23.80 0.09 4.78
N PHE A 37 22.85 0.18 3.87
CA PHE A 37 22.88 -0.49 2.58
C PHE A 37 22.45 0.47 1.48
N GLU A 38 23.32 0.64 0.49
CA GLU A 38 23.04 1.49 -0.67
C GLU A 38 22.71 0.65 -1.90
N TRP A 39 21.73 1.10 -2.65
CA TRP A 39 21.39 0.56 -3.95
C TRP A 39 20.66 1.60 -4.79
N ASP A 40 21.11 1.84 -6.01
CA ASP A 40 20.52 2.77 -6.98
C ASP A 40 20.14 4.14 -6.37
N GLY A 41 21.02 4.69 -5.53
CA GLY A 41 20.83 5.96 -4.83
C GLY A 41 19.93 5.90 -3.58
N TRP A 42 19.29 4.77 -3.30
CA TRP A 42 18.63 4.54 -2.02
C TRP A 42 19.64 4.25 -0.93
N LEU A 43 19.33 4.69 0.29
CA LEU A 43 20.04 4.27 1.50
C LEU A 43 19.03 3.69 2.49
N LEU A 44 19.22 2.43 2.84
CA LEU A 44 18.52 1.76 3.93
C LEU A 44 19.42 1.76 5.16
N ASP A 45 19.05 2.50 6.21
CA ASP A 45 19.73 2.51 7.50
C ASP A 45 18.93 1.71 8.53
N LEU A 46 19.50 0.60 8.96
CA LEU A 46 19.00 -0.30 10.01
C LEU A 46 19.77 -0.10 11.33
N SER A 47 20.66 0.88 11.42
CA SER A 47 21.53 1.06 12.58
C SER A 47 20.76 1.37 13.88
N LYS A 48 19.53 1.90 13.78
CA LYS A 48 18.65 2.15 14.92
C LYS A 48 17.64 1.02 15.19
N GLU A 49 17.78 -0.11 14.50
CA GLU A 49 17.04 -1.34 14.83
C GLU A 49 17.74 -2.13 15.95
N ARG A 50 16.99 -3.01 16.63
CA ARG A 50 17.56 -3.93 17.65
C ARG A 50 18.29 -5.09 16.97
N LEU A 51 19.43 -4.78 16.38
CA LEU A 51 20.33 -5.73 15.71
C LEU A 51 21.70 -5.67 16.37
N GLY A 52 22.25 -6.82 16.77
CA GLY A 52 23.64 -6.99 17.15
C GLY A 52 24.52 -7.26 15.92
N GLU A 53 25.81 -7.46 16.15
CA GLU A 53 26.78 -7.80 15.11
C GLU A 53 26.41 -9.11 14.39
N ASP A 54 25.99 -10.12 15.15
CA ASP A 54 25.64 -11.45 14.63
C ASP A 54 24.18 -11.56 14.17
N THR A 55 23.31 -10.62 14.51
CA THR A 55 21.86 -10.75 14.28
C THR A 55 21.54 -10.85 12.79
N LEU A 56 22.06 -9.94 11.97
CA LEU A 56 21.77 -9.94 10.53
C LEU A 56 22.33 -11.17 9.81
N PRO A 57 23.57 -11.60 10.05
CA PRO A 57 24.09 -12.90 9.55
C PRO A 57 23.20 -14.09 9.93
N LEU A 58 22.71 -14.16 11.18
CA LEU A 58 21.81 -15.22 11.64
C LEU A 58 20.44 -15.18 10.94
N LEU A 59 19.89 -13.99 10.72
CA LEU A 59 18.63 -13.81 9.98
C LEU A 59 18.78 -14.26 8.53
N VAL A 60 19.88 -13.93 7.88
CA VAL A 60 20.17 -14.38 6.51
C VAL A 60 20.37 -15.89 6.45
N ALA A 61 21.05 -16.48 7.42
CA ALA A 61 21.21 -17.94 7.52
C ALA A 61 19.83 -18.61 7.67
N HIS A 62 18.97 -18.09 8.56
CA HIS A 62 17.60 -18.56 8.72
C HIS A 62 16.78 -18.46 7.43
N ALA A 63 16.89 -17.36 6.69
CA ALA A 63 16.22 -17.20 5.40
C ALA A 63 16.66 -18.26 4.37
N ARG A 64 17.96 -18.60 4.33
CA ARG A 64 18.46 -19.68 3.46
C ARG A 64 17.91 -21.04 3.89
N GLU A 65 17.93 -21.35 5.17
CA GLU A 65 17.40 -22.59 5.73
C GLU A 65 15.89 -22.72 5.50
N SER A 66 15.14 -21.61 5.55
CA SER A 66 13.69 -21.54 5.24
C SER A 66 13.41 -21.67 3.74
N GLY A 67 14.44 -21.80 2.88
CA GLY A 67 14.30 -21.95 1.44
C GLY A 67 13.91 -20.67 0.70
N LEU A 68 14.10 -19.49 1.29
CA LEU A 68 13.72 -18.20 0.68
C LEU A 68 14.28 -18.02 -0.75
N PRO A 69 15.56 -18.36 -1.08
CA PRO A 69 16.05 -18.24 -2.45
C PRO A 69 15.23 -19.06 -3.46
N GLY A 70 14.82 -20.27 -3.07
CA GLY A 70 13.95 -21.11 -3.91
C GLY A 70 12.57 -20.49 -4.12
N TRP A 71 11.99 -19.87 -3.09
CA TRP A 71 10.71 -19.17 -3.20
C TRP A 71 10.78 -17.94 -4.09
N ILE A 72 11.88 -17.17 -4.02
CA ILE A 72 12.13 -16.03 -4.93
C ILE A 72 12.21 -16.52 -6.37
N ALA A 73 12.98 -17.58 -6.62
CA ALA A 73 13.10 -18.16 -7.95
C ALA A 73 11.75 -18.68 -8.48
N ALA A 74 10.99 -19.40 -7.66
CA ALA A 74 9.66 -19.92 -7.99
C ALA A 74 8.66 -18.80 -8.34
N LEU A 75 8.64 -17.72 -7.54
CA LEU A 75 7.81 -16.55 -7.80
C LEU A 75 8.10 -15.94 -9.18
N LEU A 76 9.38 -15.70 -9.47
CA LEU A 76 9.82 -15.05 -10.72
C LEU A 76 9.70 -15.97 -11.94
N ALA A 77 9.82 -17.28 -11.74
CA ALA A 77 9.62 -18.29 -12.79
C ALA A 77 8.13 -18.53 -13.11
N GLY A 78 7.20 -17.95 -12.37
CA GLY A 78 5.77 -18.15 -12.59
C GLY A 78 5.24 -19.49 -12.07
N GLU A 79 5.89 -20.07 -11.09
CA GLU A 79 5.38 -21.27 -10.42
C GLU A 79 4.12 -20.94 -9.60
N LYS A 80 3.35 -21.98 -9.25
CA LYS A 80 2.07 -21.83 -8.53
C LYS A 80 2.29 -21.55 -7.04
N VAL A 81 2.95 -20.42 -6.74
CA VAL A 81 3.29 -19.99 -5.37
C VAL A 81 2.06 -19.62 -4.54
N ASN A 82 0.94 -19.28 -5.17
CA ASN A 82 -0.36 -19.17 -4.51
C ASN A 82 -0.98 -20.56 -4.36
N GLN A 83 -0.57 -21.26 -3.32
CA GLN A 83 -0.86 -22.69 -3.14
C GLN A 83 -2.34 -22.98 -2.85
N SER A 84 -3.01 -22.13 -2.07
CA SER A 84 -4.43 -22.33 -1.70
C SER A 84 -5.35 -22.22 -2.91
N GLU A 85 -5.03 -21.40 -3.89
CA GLU A 85 -5.78 -21.23 -5.13
C GLU A 85 -5.14 -21.96 -6.33
N ARG A 86 -3.99 -22.62 -6.15
CA ARG A 86 -3.25 -23.43 -7.15
C ARG A 86 -2.89 -22.65 -8.41
N ARG A 87 -2.50 -21.39 -8.28
CA ARG A 87 -2.17 -20.50 -9.39
C ARG A 87 -0.88 -19.69 -9.11
N PRO A 88 -0.22 -19.17 -10.15
CA PRO A 88 0.92 -18.28 -9.96
C PRO A 88 0.48 -16.92 -9.45
N ALA A 89 1.45 -16.09 -9.02
CA ALA A 89 1.26 -14.70 -8.64
C ALA A 89 2.24 -13.84 -9.46
N LEU A 90 1.83 -13.42 -10.66
CA LEU A 90 2.71 -12.85 -11.68
C LEU A 90 2.70 -11.31 -11.71
N TYR A 91 2.64 -10.66 -10.55
CA TYR A 91 2.69 -9.21 -10.51
C TYR A 91 4.01 -8.64 -11.07
N THR A 92 5.11 -9.38 -11.02
CA THR A 92 6.39 -9.01 -11.63
C THR A 92 6.35 -9.06 -13.16
N ALA A 93 5.63 -10.03 -13.75
CA ALA A 93 5.45 -10.11 -15.19
C ALA A 93 4.75 -8.87 -15.81
N LEU A 94 3.91 -8.19 -15.04
CA LEU A 94 3.21 -6.98 -15.48
C LEU A 94 4.16 -5.82 -15.78
N ARG A 95 5.39 -5.85 -15.26
CA ARG A 95 6.39 -4.81 -15.36
C ARG A 95 7.75 -5.29 -15.84
N GLN A 96 7.82 -6.53 -16.36
CA GLN A 96 9.05 -7.09 -16.93
C GLN A 96 9.63 -6.13 -17.97
N ALA A 97 10.96 -5.88 -17.90
CA ALA A 97 11.60 -4.87 -18.72
C ALA A 97 11.77 -5.30 -20.20
N ASP A 98 11.99 -6.59 -20.43
CA ASP A 98 12.20 -7.17 -21.75
C ASP A 98 11.02 -8.03 -22.22
N ASP A 99 11.09 -8.51 -23.45
CA ASP A 99 10.05 -9.34 -24.06
C ASP A 99 10.36 -10.84 -23.95
N THR A 100 11.26 -11.24 -23.06
CA THR A 100 11.58 -12.66 -22.81
C THR A 100 10.29 -13.40 -22.43
N PRO A 101 9.91 -14.45 -23.17
CA PRO A 101 8.68 -15.17 -22.90
C PRO A 101 8.67 -15.81 -21.52
N LEU A 102 7.59 -15.58 -20.77
CA LEU A 102 7.25 -16.35 -19.57
C LEU A 102 6.06 -17.23 -19.91
N VAL A 103 6.31 -18.54 -20.03
CA VAL A 103 5.26 -19.50 -20.40
C VAL A 103 4.70 -20.16 -19.15
N VAL A 104 3.43 -19.95 -18.89
CA VAL A 104 2.70 -20.54 -17.77
C VAL A 104 1.46 -21.25 -18.29
N ASP A 105 1.28 -22.51 -17.91
CA ASP A 105 0.19 -23.38 -18.39
C ASP A 105 0.05 -23.35 -19.95
N GLY A 106 1.18 -23.32 -20.66
CA GLY A 106 1.24 -23.30 -22.15
C GLY A 106 0.97 -21.94 -22.80
N ARG A 107 0.80 -20.87 -22.04
CA ARG A 107 0.49 -19.52 -22.53
C ARG A 107 1.64 -18.56 -22.26
N ASN A 108 2.02 -17.76 -23.25
CA ASN A 108 3.01 -16.70 -23.09
C ASN A 108 2.37 -15.48 -22.39
N VAL A 109 2.59 -15.36 -21.09
CA VAL A 109 2.05 -14.28 -20.25
C VAL A 109 2.57 -12.90 -20.68
N ILE A 110 3.84 -12.80 -21.06
CA ILE A 110 4.43 -11.51 -21.48
C ILE A 110 3.77 -10.99 -22.74
N GLY A 111 3.45 -11.85 -23.70
CA GLY A 111 2.71 -11.47 -24.90
C GLY A 111 1.34 -10.85 -24.56
N ASP A 112 0.61 -11.45 -23.61
CA ASP A 112 -0.68 -10.91 -23.15
C ASP A 112 -0.53 -9.56 -22.45
N VAL A 113 0.50 -9.42 -21.61
CA VAL A 113 0.79 -8.16 -20.90
C VAL A 113 1.10 -7.04 -21.90
N ARG A 114 1.96 -7.31 -22.90
CA ARG A 114 2.31 -6.33 -23.94
C ARG A 114 1.09 -5.90 -24.77
N ALA A 115 0.24 -6.85 -25.12
CA ALA A 115 -1.01 -6.54 -25.84
C ALA A 115 -1.92 -5.64 -25.02
N ALA A 116 -2.06 -5.89 -23.70
CA ALA A 116 -2.84 -5.06 -22.80
C ALA A 116 -2.22 -3.68 -22.62
N GLN A 117 -0.92 -3.56 -22.43
CA GLN A 117 -0.19 -2.29 -22.33
C GLN A 117 -0.33 -1.46 -23.60
N SER A 118 -0.23 -2.08 -24.77
CA SER A 118 -0.43 -1.42 -26.06
C SER A 118 -1.86 -0.86 -26.19
N LYS A 119 -2.87 -1.64 -25.78
CA LYS A 119 -4.27 -1.20 -25.74
C LYS A 119 -4.48 -0.04 -24.76
N MET A 120 -3.91 -0.13 -23.55
CA MET A 120 -3.97 0.96 -22.56
C MET A 120 -3.36 2.24 -23.11
N ARG A 121 -2.16 2.16 -23.70
CA ARG A 121 -1.44 3.29 -24.31
C ARG A 121 -2.29 3.96 -25.40
N MET A 122 -2.86 3.17 -26.29
CA MET A 122 -3.75 3.65 -27.36
C MET A 122 -4.98 4.37 -26.80
N LEU A 123 -5.69 3.76 -25.85
CA LEU A 123 -6.89 4.34 -25.25
C LEU A 123 -6.56 5.60 -24.45
N ALA A 124 -5.47 5.59 -23.69
CA ALA A 124 -5.01 6.77 -22.97
C ALA A 124 -4.67 7.93 -23.93
N ALA A 125 -4.00 7.66 -25.04
CA ALA A 125 -3.69 8.66 -26.05
C ALA A 125 -4.95 9.24 -26.70
N GLN A 126 -5.94 8.40 -27.04
CA GLN A 126 -7.22 8.84 -27.62
C GLN A 126 -8.02 9.72 -26.67
N ILE A 127 -8.09 9.33 -25.37
CA ILE A 127 -8.83 10.08 -24.36
C ILE A 127 -8.12 11.40 -24.06
N ARG A 128 -6.84 11.37 -23.78
CA ARG A 128 -6.03 12.57 -23.46
C ARG A 128 -5.92 13.54 -24.63
N GLY A 129 -5.86 13.02 -25.85
CA GLY A 129 -5.85 13.81 -27.10
C GLY A 129 -7.22 14.36 -27.51
N GLY A 130 -8.29 14.02 -26.78
CA GLY A 130 -9.65 14.46 -27.11
C GLY A 130 -10.27 13.80 -28.35
N VAL A 131 -9.66 12.71 -28.85
CA VAL A 131 -10.19 11.92 -29.97
C VAL A 131 -11.37 11.06 -29.53
N ARG A 132 -11.30 10.52 -28.30
CA ARG A 132 -12.41 9.80 -27.70
C ARG A 132 -13.52 10.77 -27.32
N VAL A 133 -14.72 10.52 -27.84
CA VAL A 133 -15.92 11.33 -27.59
C VAL A 133 -16.95 10.55 -26.79
N GLY A 134 -17.79 11.27 -26.03
CA GLY A 134 -18.97 10.74 -25.38
C GLY A 134 -20.16 10.61 -26.36
N ALA A 135 -21.32 10.22 -25.86
CA ALA A 135 -22.54 9.99 -26.60
C ALA A 135 -23.08 11.26 -27.35
N THR A 136 -22.66 12.43 -26.88
CA THR A 136 -23.04 13.72 -27.50
C THR A 136 -22.04 14.21 -28.56
N GLY A 137 -20.98 13.43 -28.86
CA GLY A 137 -19.90 13.83 -29.75
C GLY A 137 -18.87 14.77 -29.12
N ARG A 138 -18.99 15.08 -27.81
CA ARG A 138 -18.05 15.93 -27.08
C ARG A 138 -16.85 15.11 -26.63
N PRO A 139 -15.62 15.65 -26.71
CA PRO A 139 -14.42 14.99 -26.19
C PRO A 139 -14.53 14.70 -24.69
N ILE A 140 -14.04 13.54 -24.27
CA ILE A 140 -13.92 13.20 -22.85
C ILE A 140 -12.85 14.10 -22.20
N ARG A 141 -13.21 14.69 -21.03
CA ARG A 141 -12.36 15.60 -20.25
C ARG A 141 -12.19 15.15 -18.82
N ALA A 142 -13.10 14.31 -18.32
CA ALA A 142 -13.04 13.76 -16.98
C ALA A 142 -13.23 12.24 -17.02
N VAL A 143 -12.54 11.54 -16.11
CA VAL A 143 -12.73 10.11 -15.90
C VAL A 143 -13.00 9.87 -14.42
N VAL A 144 -13.98 9.05 -14.11
CA VAL A 144 -14.27 8.59 -12.75
C VAL A 144 -13.94 7.10 -12.67
N ASN A 145 -12.92 6.74 -11.89
CA ASN A 145 -12.62 5.35 -11.60
C ASN A 145 -13.58 4.84 -10.53
N LEU A 146 -14.38 3.84 -10.86
CA LEU A 146 -15.28 3.13 -9.95
C LEU A 146 -14.63 1.79 -9.58
N GLY A 147 -14.06 1.71 -8.40
CA GLY A 147 -13.34 0.50 -7.94
C GLY A 147 -13.02 0.62 -6.46
N ILE A 148 -12.86 -0.52 -5.77
CA ILE A 148 -12.62 -0.57 -4.33
C ILE A 148 -11.41 -1.47 -4.02
N GLY A 149 -10.74 -1.22 -2.90
CA GLY A 149 -9.55 -1.96 -2.49
C GLY A 149 -8.40 -1.80 -3.49
N GLY A 150 -7.83 -2.91 -4.00
CA GLY A 150 -6.75 -2.87 -4.99
C GLY A 150 -7.13 -2.17 -6.30
N SER A 151 -8.41 -2.16 -6.67
CA SER A 151 -8.92 -1.45 -7.84
C SER A 151 -8.93 0.10 -7.68
N ASP A 152 -8.58 0.60 -6.50
CA ASP A 152 -8.59 2.02 -6.14
C ASP A 152 -7.25 2.47 -5.54
N LEU A 153 -6.83 1.88 -4.42
CA LEU A 153 -5.78 2.38 -3.55
C LEU A 153 -4.45 2.64 -4.25
N GLY A 154 -3.99 1.71 -5.08
CA GLY A 154 -2.70 1.85 -5.77
C GLY A 154 -2.72 2.97 -6.81
N ALA A 155 -3.75 3.01 -7.65
CA ALA A 155 -3.89 4.05 -8.67
C ALA A 155 -4.13 5.43 -8.05
N LEU A 156 -4.93 5.51 -6.98
CA LEU A 156 -5.18 6.73 -6.21
C LEU A 156 -3.88 7.26 -5.58
N LEU A 157 -3.08 6.38 -4.94
CA LEU A 157 -1.78 6.75 -4.38
C LEU A 157 -0.87 7.36 -5.44
N VAL A 158 -0.66 6.67 -6.57
CA VAL A 158 0.25 7.13 -7.61
C VAL A 158 -0.25 8.43 -8.26
N CYS A 159 -1.54 8.51 -8.55
CA CYS A 159 -2.15 9.73 -9.10
C CYS A 159 -2.02 10.92 -8.14
N SER A 160 -2.15 10.69 -6.83
CA SER A 160 -2.01 11.74 -5.82
C SER A 160 -0.54 12.15 -5.61
N ALA A 161 0.36 11.17 -5.55
CA ALA A 161 1.78 11.40 -5.29
C ALA A 161 2.51 12.12 -6.42
N LEU A 162 2.10 11.87 -7.67
CA LEU A 162 2.78 12.40 -8.86
C LEU A 162 1.97 13.49 -9.59
N ALA A 163 0.82 13.89 -9.04
CA ALA A 163 0.07 15.01 -9.57
C ALA A 163 0.93 16.28 -9.55
N GLN A 164 0.93 17.03 -10.64
CA GLN A 164 1.53 18.36 -10.61
C GLN A 164 0.70 19.26 -9.68
N PRO A 165 1.36 20.13 -8.89
CA PRO A 165 0.62 21.10 -8.10
C PRO A 165 -0.28 21.93 -9.01
N PRO A 166 -1.46 22.39 -8.51
CA PRO A 166 -2.28 23.34 -9.24
C PRO A 166 -1.41 24.53 -9.68
N ARG A 167 -1.60 24.99 -10.91
CA ARG A 167 -0.88 26.18 -11.39
C ARG A 167 -1.14 27.35 -10.47
N ALA A 168 -0.11 28.17 -10.27
CA ALA A 168 -0.25 29.44 -9.58
C ALA A 168 -1.35 30.28 -10.27
N LEU A 169 -2.21 30.91 -9.48
CA LEU A 169 -3.22 31.85 -9.95
C LEU A 169 -2.57 32.89 -10.86
N GLY A 170 -3.06 32.99 -12.10
CA GLY A 170 -2.55 33.96 -13.09
C GLY A 170 -1.56 33.42 -14.13
N SER A 171 -1.19 32.14 -14.10
CA SER A 171 -0.32 31.57 -15.15
C SER A 171 -1.06 31.37 -16.48
N THR A 172 -0.60 32.02 -17.58
CA THR A 172 -1.22 32.07 -18.91
C THR A 172 -0.65 31.07 -19.92
N GLY A 173 -0.14 29.92 -19.53
CA GLY A 173 0.32 28.90 -20.50
C GLY A 173 -0.79 27.89 -20.85
N PRO A 174 -0.64 27.07 -21.92
CA PRO A 174 -1.61 26.02 -22.24
C PRO A 174 -1.77 25.11 -21.03
N GLN A 175 -3.05 24.76 -20.71
CA GLN A 175 -3.32 23.69 -19.73
C GLN A 175 -2.54 22.45 -20.15
N THR A 176 -1.82 21.83 -19.23
CA THR A 176 -1.22 20.52 -19.49
C THR A 176 -2.33 19.63 -20.03
N GLN A 177 -2.15 19.09 -21.24
CA GLN A 177 -3.09 18.18 -21.89
C GLN A 177 -3.29 16.97 -20.98
N GLY A 178 -4.25 17.03 -20.08
CA GLY A 178 -4.58 16.01 -19.09
C GLY A 178 -6.09 15.82 -19.00
N VAL A 179 -6.46 14.66 -18.56
CA VAL A 179 -7.83 14.33 -18.21
C VAL A 179 -7.92 14.34 -16.68
N ASP A 180 -8.96 15.00 -16.15
CA ASP A 180 -9.20 14.93 -14.71
C ASP A 180 -9.66 13.52 -14.34
N VAL A 181 -9.02 12.94 -13.33
CA VAL A 181 -9.35 11.61 -12.85
C VAL A 181 -9.79 11.71 -11.38
N ALA A 182 -11.04 11.36 -11.13
CA ALA A 182 -11.63 11.17 -9.83
C ALA A 182 -11.71 9.67 -9.48
N PHE A 183 -11.74 9.38 -8.19
CA PHE A 183 -11.81 8.02 -7.67
C PHE A 183 -13.02 7.90 -6.75
N VAL A 184 -13.85 6.89 -6.97
CA VAL A 184 -15.03 6.57 -6.15
C VAL A 184 -14.99 5.10 -5.79
N SER A 185 -14.72 4.82 -4.53
CA SER A 185 -14.57 3.45 -4.01
C SER A 185 -15.71 3.05 -3.07
N ASN A 186 -16.16 3.97 -2.22
CA ASN A 186 -17.20 3.68 -1.24
C ASN A 186 -18.59 3.71 -1.89
N VAL A 187 -19.50 2.85 -1.40
CA VAL A 187 -20.91 2.86 -1.77
C VAL A 187 -21.71 3.98 -1.06
N ASP A 188 -21.06 4.73 -0.18
CA ASP A 188 -21.63 5.94 0.40
C ASP A 188 -22.05 6.91 -0.72
N PRO A 189 -23.35 7.28 -0.82
CA PRO A 189 -23.85 8.14 -1.87
C PRO A 189 -23.17 9.51 -1.90
N GLU A 190 -22.69 10.00 -0.78
CA GLU A 190 -21.97 11.28 -0.72
C GLU A 190 -20.65 11.22 -1.52
N HIS A 191 -19.94 10.09 -1.49
CA HIS A 191 -18.69 9.92 -2.23
C HIS A 191 -18.91 10.10 -3.74
N LEU A 192 -19.90 9.41 -4.30
CA LEU A 192 -20.24 9.54 -5.72
C LEU A 192 -20.78 10.94 -6.05
N THR A 193 -21.70 11.46 -5.25
CA THR A 193 -22.35 12.77 -5.47
C THR A 193 -21.31 13.90 -5.49
N ARG A 194 -20.37 13.91 -4.54
CA ARG A 194 -19.29 14.91 -4.51
C ARG A 194 -18.36 14.79 -5.72
N ALA A 195 -18.06 13.57 -6.14
CA ALA A 195 -17.21 13.36 -7.32
C ALA A 195 -17.89 13.83 -8.62
N LEU A 196 -19.21 13.66 -8.73
CA LEU A 196 -19.97 14.06 -9.91
C LEU A 196 -20.31 15.55 -9.97
N ALA A 197 -20.43 16.22 -8.83
CA ALA A 197 -20.89 17.62 -8.73
C ALA A 197 -20.14 18.61 -9.66
N PRO A 198 -18.80 18.57 -9.82
CA PRO A 198 -18.08 19.48 -10.70
C PRO A 198 -18.03 19.00 -12.17
N LEU A 199 -18.59 17.83 -12.50
CA LEU A 199 -18.39 17.19 -13.79
C LEU A 199 -19.52 17.49 -14.77
N ASP A 200 -19.15 17.59 -16.05
CA ASP A 200 -20.08 17.70 -17.16
C ASP A 200 -20.40 16.29 -17.72
N PRO A 201 -21.67 15.86 -17.66
CA PRO A 201 -22.08 14.54 -18.12
C PRO A 201 -21.67 14.21 -19.56
N GLY A 202 -21.73 15.19 -20.46
CA GLY A 202 -21.40 14.98 -21.88
C GLY A 202 -19.92 14.75 -22.18
N SER A 203 -19.04 15.00 -21.20
CA SER A 203 -17.59 14.84 -21.34
C SER A 203 -16.95 13.98 -20.24
N THR A 204 -17.76 13.25 -19.47
CA THR A 204 -17.30 12.36 -18.40
C THR A 204 -17.34 10.90 -18.85
N LEU A 205 -16.26 10.16 -18.55
CA LEU A 205 -16.13 8.71 -18.77
C LEU A 205 -16.04 8.00 -17.42
N PHE A 206 -16.68 6.85 -17.28
CA PHE A 206 -16.59 5.98 -16.12
C PHE A 206 -15.74 4.75 -16.43
N LEU A 207 -14.71 4.51 -15.63
CA LEU A 207 -13.89 3.30 -15.69
C LEU A 207 -14.31 2.36 -14.55
N VAL A 208 -15.00 1.28 -14.88
CA VAL A 208 -15.43 0.26 -13.92
C VAL A 208 -14.30 -0.74 -13.71
N THR A 209 -13.61 -0.64 -12.60
CA THR A 209 -12.44 -1.47 -12.26
C THR A 209 -12.84 -2.53 -11.23
N SER A 210 -13.13 -3.76 -11.72
CA SER A 210 -13.55 -4.89 -10.87
C SER A 210 -13.14 -6.21 -11.51
N LYS A 211 -12.27 -6.99 -10.82
CA LYS A 211 -11.76 -8.27 -11.33
C LYS A 211 -12.90 -9.23 -11.70
N SER A 212 -13.84 -9.46 -10.80
CA SER A 212 -14.99 -10.36 -11.00
C SER A 212 -16.17 -9.74 -11.73
N PHE A 213 -16.24 -8.41 -11.77
CA PHE A 213 -17.41 -7.62 -12.24
C PHE A 213 -18.72 -7.98 -11.50
N VAL A 214 -18.62 -8.36 -10.21
CA VAL A 214 -19.75 -8.64 -9.32
C VAL A 214 -19.64 -7.92 -7.97
N THR A 215 -18.62 -7.07 -7.79
CA THR A 215 -18.42 -6.30 -6.57
C THR A 215 -19.58 -5.35 -6.35
N GLN A 216 -20.33 -5.54 -5.29
CA GLN A 216 -21.61 -4.87 -5.03
C GLN A 216 -21.46 -3.34 -5.02
N GLU A 217 -20.47 -2.80 -4.33
CA GLU A 217 -20.20 -1.37 -4.19
C GLU A 217 -19.87 -0.74 -5.56
N THR A 218 -19.01 -1.40 -6.32
CA THR A 218 -18.60 -0.94 -7.66
C THR A 218 -19.78 -0.91 -8.63
N LEU A 219 -20.61 -1.97 -8.62
CA LEU A 219 -21.76 -2.05 -9.52
C LEU A 219 -22.88 -1.09 -9.12
N ALA A 220 -23.11 -0.86 -7.82
CA ALA A 220 -24.06 0.13 -7.33
C ALA A 220 -23.66 1.54 -7.80
N ASN A 221 -22.38 1.90 -7.63
CA ASN A 221 -21.83 3.17 -8.11
C ASN A 221 -21.93 3.29 -9.66
N ALA A 222 -21.65 2.21 -10.39
CA ALA A 222 -21.76 2.20 -11.85
C ALA A 222 -23.21 2.37 -12.33
N ALA A 223 -24.18 1.73 -11.67
CA ALA A 223 -25.62 1.89 -11.96
C ALA A 223 -26.09 3.32 -11.68
N SER A 224 -25.68 3.90 -10.55
CA SER A 224 -25.99 5.29 -10.20
C SER A 224 -25.36 6.29 -11.18
N ALA A 225 -24.12 6.05 -11.62
CA ALA A 225 -23.44 6.85 -12.66
C ALA A 225 -24.19 6.77 -14.01
N LYS A 226 -24.68 5.58 -14.36
CA LYS A 226 -25.49 5.39 -15.58
C LYS A 226 -26.82 6.14 -15.51
N ALA A 227 -27.48 6.10 -14.35
CA ALA A 227 -28.70 6.88 -14.10
C ALA A 227 -28.45 8.38 -14.19
N TRP A 228 -27.36 8.88 -13.61
CA TRP A 228 -26.94 10.28 -13.68
C TRP A 228 -26.72 10.75 -15.14
N LEU A 229 -26.01 9.95 -15.96
CA LEU A 229 -25.85 10.25 -17.39
C LEU A 229 -27.19 10.27 -18.14
N THR A 230 -28.03 9.27 -17.88
CA THR A 230 -29.35 9.17 -18.55
C THR A 230 -30.26 10.34 -18.20
N ALA A 231 -30.26 10.77 -16.92
CA ALA A 231 -31.03 11.93 -16.50
C ALA A 231 -30.56 13.23 -17.16
N ALA A 232 -29.24 13.38 -17.34
CA ALA A 232 -28.64 14.60 -17.88
C ALA A 232 -28.68 14.65 -19.43
N LEU A 233 -28.47 13.52 -20.13
CA LEU A 233 -28.31 13.46 -21.58
C LEU A 233 -29.59 13.05 -22.32
N GLY A 234 -30.56 12.50 -21.61
CA GLY A 234 -31.84 12.04 -22.15
C GLY A 234 -31.92 10.53 -22.39
N GLN A 235 -33.15 9.99 -22.35
CA GLN A 235 -33.44 8.55 -22.45
C GLN A 235 -33.06 7.92 -23.82
N GLY A 236 -32.97 8.71 -24.87
CA GLY A 236 -32.61 8.22 -26.22
C GLY A 236 -31.13 8.17 -26.52
N VAL A 237 -30.28 8.63 -25.58
CA VAL A 237 -28.85 8.73 -25.80
C VAL A 237 -28.16 7.43 -25.37
N ASN A 238 -27.22 6.93 -26.18
CA ASN A 238 -26.43 5.75 -25.86
C ASN A 238 -25.35 6.09 -24.79
N VAL A 239 -25.76 6.15 -23.53
CA VAL A 239 -24.85 6.44 -22.40
C VAL A 239 -23.77 5.39 -22.18
N ASN A 240 -23.89 4.19 -22.81
CA ASN A 240 -22.85 3.15 -22.69
C ASN A 240 -21.51 3.59 -23.32
N ALA A 241 -21.51 4.57 -24.24
CA ALA A 241 -20.31 5.18 -24.81
C ALA A 241 -19.43 5.89 -23.76
N HIS A 242 -20.00 6.18 -22.59
CA HIS A 242 -19.32 6.78 -21.43
C HIS A 242 -18.76 5.76 -20.43
N PHE A 243 -18.68 4.46 -20.79
CA PHE A 243 -18.17 3.43 -19.91
C PHE A 243 -17.01 2.66 -20.53
N MET A 244 -16.01 2.36 -19.70
CA MET A 244 -14.95 1.39 -19.93
C MET A 244 -14.88 0.43 -18.75
N ALA A 245 -14.26 -0.73 -18.93
CA ALA A 245 -14.04 -1.67 -17.83
C ALA A 245 -12.62 -2.22 -17.81
N THR A 246 -12.17 -2.57 -16.62
CA THR A 246 -11.01 -3.45 -16.38
C THR A 246 -11.49 -4.66 -15.58
N THR A 247 -11.48 -5.85 -16.21
CA THR A 247 -12.09 -7.04 -15.60
C THR A 247 -11.56 -8.36 -16.17
N ALA A 248 -11.65 -9.42 -15.36
CA ALA A 248 -11.47 -10.82 -15.79
C ALA A 248 -12.78 -11.44 -16.32
N ASN A 249 -13.91 -10.73 -16.21
CA ASN A 249 -15.24 -11.17 -16.64
C ASN A 249 -15.81 -10.26 -17.73
N PRO A 250 -15.31 -10.35 -18.97
CA PRO A 250 -15.78 -9.51 -20.07
C PRO A 250 -17.27 -9.76 -20.43
N ALA A 251 -17.80 -10.94 -20.14
CA ALA A 251 -19.20 -11.26 -20.39
C ALA A 251 -20.12 -10.41 -19.50
N ALA A 252 -19.84 -10.30 -18.22
CA ALA A 252 -20.61 -9.45 -17.29
C ALA A 252 -20.50 -7.96 -17.65
N ALA A 253 -19.31 -7.47 -18.04
CA ALA A 253 -19.13 -6.09 -18.48
C ALA A 253 -19.93 -5.80 -19.77
N ARG A 254 -19.98 -6.73 -20.70
CA ARG A 254 -20.84 -6.61 -21.90
C ARG A 254 -22.33 -6.60 -21.56
N SER A 255 -22.76 -7.43 -20.61
CA SER A 255 -24.16 -7.43 -20.14
C SER A 255 -24.55 -6.11 -19.46
N PHE A 256 -23.59 -5.42 -18.83
CA PHE A 256 -23.80 -4.05 -18.32
C PHE A 256 -23.95 -3.02 -19.46
N GLY A 257 -23.46 -3.32 -20.68
CA GLY A 257 -23.53 -2.51 -21.87
C GLY A 257 -22.18 -1.98 -22.37
N ILE A 258 -21.06 -2.41 -21.80
CA ILE A 258 -19.72 -1.93 -22.20
C ILE A 258 -19.26 -2.69 -23.45
N ALA A 259 -18.84 -1.93 -24.48
CA ALA A 259 -18.35 -2.52 -25.72
C ALA A 259 -17.03 -3.30 -25.50
N LEU A 260 -16.84 -4.41 -26.21
CA LEU A 260 -15.64 -5.26 -26.08
C LEU A 260 -14.33 -4.49 -26.31
N ALA A 261 -14.36 -3.50 -27.22
CA ALA A 261 -13.21 -2.63 -27.48
C ALA A 261 -12.79 -1.80 -26.25
N ASP A 262 -13.75 -1.49 -25.37
CA ASP A 262 -13.57 -0.67 -24.17
C ASP A 262 -13.32 -1.52 -22.89
N ILE A 263 -13.16 -2.85 -23.03
CA ILE A 263 -12.85 -3.74 -21.92
C ILE A 263 -11.36 -4.06 -21.95
N LEU A 264 -10.67 -3.71 -20.85
CA LEU A 264 -9.28 -4.07 -20.60
C LEU A 264 -9.23 -5.39 -19.82
N PRO A 265 -8.26 -6.28 -20.10
CA PRO A 265 -8.17 -7.58 -19.43
C PRO A 265 -7.69 -7.45 -17.99
N TRP A 266 -8.11 -8.40 -17.16
CA TRP A 266 -7.52 -8.72 -15.87
C TRP A 266 -7.34 -10.23 -15.80
N TRP A 267 -6.22 -10.69 -15.28
CA TRP A 267 -5.90 -12.13 -15.25
C TRP A 267 -6.02 -12.69 -13.84
N ASP A 268 -6.34 -13.97 -13.74
CA ASP A 268 -6.52 -14.66 -12.45
C ASP A 268 -5.26 -14.68 -11.60
N TRP A 269 -4.10 -14.69 -12.24
CA TRP A 269 -2.79 -14.65 -11.61
C TRP A 269 -2.38 -13.25 -11.08
N VAL A 270 -3.24 -12.25 -11.17
CA VAL A 270 -3.06 -10.93 -10.55
C VAL A 270 -4.02 -10.78 -9.38
N GLY A 271 -3.52 -10.81 -8.16
CA GLY A 271 -4.27 -10.48 -6.94
C GLY A 271 -4.67 -9.00 -6.90
N GLY A 272 -5.77 -8.68 -6.21
CA GLY A 272 -6.29 -7.30 -6.12
C GLY A 272 -5.25 -6.30 -5.60
N ARG A 273 -4.60 -6.60 -4.49
CA ARG A 273 -3.59 -5.72 -3.86
C ARG A 273 -2.26 -5.62 -4.60
N TYR A 274 -2.04 -6.48 -5.62
CA TYR A 274 -0.86 -6.47 -6.49
C TYR A 274 -1.15 -5.97 -7.92
N CYS A 275 -2.36 -5.41 -8.17
CA CYS A 275 -2.83 -5.13 -9.52
C CYS A 275 -2.41 -3.77 -10.10
N LEU A 276 -1.73 -2.93 -9.32
CA LEU A 276 -1.32 -1.58 -9.72
C LEU A 276 -0.66 -1.51 -11.11
N TRP A 277 0.15 -2.49 -11.43
CA TRP A 277 0.95 -2.59 -12.66
C TRP A 277 0.16 -3.12 -13.87
N SER A 278 -1.04 -3.65 -13.61
CA SER A 278 -1.96 -4.20 -14.60
C SER A 278 -2.83 -3.11 -15.25
N PRO A 279 -3.76 -3.45 -16.14
CA PRO A 279 -4.77 -2.50 -16.62
C PRO A 279 -5.61 -1.81 -15.55
N ALA A 280 -5.64 -2.29 -14.31
CA ALA A 280 -6.19 -1.54 -13.17
C ALA A 280 -5.44 -0.22 -12.90
N GLY A 281 -4.20 -0.08 -13.39
CA GLY A 281 -3.44 1.18 -13.39
C GLY A 281 -3.84 2.17 -14.51
N MET A 282 -4.84 1.88 -15.33
CA MET A 282 -5.31 2.78 -16.40
C MET A 282 -5.57 4.23 -15.93
N PRO A 283 -6.12 4.49 -14.72
CA PRO A 283 -6.27 5.85 -14.21
C PRO A 283 -4.96 6.64 -14.16
N ILE A 284 -3.82 5.98 -13.92
CA ILE A 284 -2.50 6.61 -13.89
C ILE A 284 -2.10 7.09 -15.29
N ALA A 285 -2.25 6.22 -16.30
CA ALA A 285 -1.96 6.56 -17.69
C ALA A 285 -2.87 7.68 -18.20
N LEU A 286 -4.13 7.73 -17.75
CA LEU A 286 -5.08 8.78 -18.08
C LEU A 286 -4.69 10.12 -17.44
N LYS A 287 -4.40 10.14 -16.14
CA LYS A 287 -4.10 11.37 -15.39
C LYS A 287 -2.69 11.90 -15.68
N LEU A 288 -1.70 11.03 -15.61
CA LEU A 288 -0.29 11.42 -15.65
C LEU A 288 0.35 11.27 -17.03
N GLY A 289 -0.28 10.50 -17.93
CA GLY A 289 0.26 10.13 -19.23
C GLY A 289 1.04 8.81 -19.21
N TRP A 290 1.13 8.20 -20.40
CA TRP A 290 1.76 6.88 -20.56
C TRP A 290 3.24 6.85 -20.14
N GLU A 291 4.01 7.88 -20.50
CA GLU A 291 5.43 7.97 -20.13
C GLU A 291 5.68 7.85 -18.61
N ARG A 292 4.81 8.49 -17.80
CA ARG A 292 4.96 8.42 -16.34
C ARG A 292 4.58 7.04 -15.81
N PHE A 293 3.55 6.40 -16.40
CA PHE A 293 3.20 5.02 -16.06
C PHE A 293 4.33 4.06 -16.45
N GLU A 294 4.92 4.22 -17.62
CA GLU A 294 6.07 3.44 -18.09
C GLU A 294 7.30 3.60 -17.17
N LYS A 295 7.60 4.83 -16.72
CA LYS A 295 8.66 5.09 -15.73
C LYS A 295 8.36 4.43 -14.38
N LEU A 296 7.10 4.40 -13.96
CA LEU A 296 6.66 3.70 -12.74
C LEU A 296 6.92 2.18 -12.88
N LEU A 297 6.55 1.59 -14.01
CA LEU A 297 6.82 0.18 -14.31
C LEU A 297 8.33 -0.11 -14.33
N ALA A 298 9.13 0.75 -14.99
CA ALA A 298 10.57 0.59 -15.07
C ALA A 298 11.26 0.66 -13.70
N GLY A 299 10.80 1.57 -12.82
CA GLY A 299 11.29 1.62 -11.45
C GLY A 299 11.01 0.33 -10.68
N ALA A 300 9.80 -0.20 -10.80
CA ALA A 300 9.43 -1.45 -10.16
C ALA A 300 10.20 -2.65 -10.74
N ALA A 301 10.39 -2.69 -12.06
CA ALA A 301 11.20 -3.73 -12.72
C ALA A 301 12.67 -3.74 -12.26
N SER A 302 13.25 -2.57 -11.97
CA SER A 302 14.62 -2.51 -11.45
C SER A 302 14.75 -3.16 -10.07
N VAL A 303 13.69 -3.06 -9.24
CA VAL A 303 13.64 -3.77 -7.95
C VAL A 303 13.46 -5.28 -8.15
N ASP A 304 12.68 -5.71 -9.13
CA ASP A 304 12.54 -7.14 -9.47
C ASP A 304 13.90 -7.74 -9.85
N ALA A 305 14.70 -7.03 -10.64
CA ALA A 305 16.05 -7.42 -10.98
C ALA A 305 16.96 -7.46 -9.74
N HIS A 306 16.92 -6.43 -8.90
CA HIS A 306 17.67 -6.40 -7.64
C HIS A 306 17.25 -7.55 -6.71
N PHE A 307 15.96 -7.81 -6.60
CA PHE A 307 15.41 -8.89 -5.77
C PHE A 307 15.85 -10.29 -6.26
N ARG A 308 15.96 -10.48 -7.57
CA ARG A 308 16.45 -11.71 -8.20
C ARG A 308 17.95 -11.90 -8.03
N ASP A 309 18.75 -10.85 -8.27
CA ASP A 309 20.18 -10.98 -8.55
C ASP A 309 21.08 -10.62 -7.36
N ALA A 310 20.60 -9.78 -6.43
CA ALA A 310 21.39 -9.38 -5.28
C ALA A 310 21.51 -10.51 -4.25
N PRO A 311 22.69 -10.70 -3.62
CA PRO A 311 22.82 -11.62 -2.51
C PRO A 311 21.91 -11.16 -1.35
N LEU A 312 21.38 -12.10 -0.56
CA LEU A 312 20.40 -11.80 0.50
C LEU A 312 20.89 -10.72 1.46
N GLU A 313 22.19 -10.66 1.74
CA GLU A 313 22.87 -9.71 2.62
C GLU A 313 22.88 -8.27 2.08
N ARG A 314 22.55 -8.07 0.82
CA ARG A 314 22.54 -6.76 0.14
C ARG A 314 21.23 -6.47 -0.56
N ASN A 315 20.28 -7.36 -0.47
CA ASN A 315 18.98 -7.30 -1.13
C ASN A 315 18.01 -6.48 -0.26
N LEU A 316 17.72 -5.23 -0.64
CA LEU A 316 16.95 -4.31 0.19
C LEU A 316 15.58 -4.85 0.58
N PRO A 317 14.73 -5.36 -0.33
CA PRO A 317 13.49 -6.02 0.04
C PRO A 317 13.65 -7.16 1.06
N VAL A 318 14.70 -7.98 0.89
CA VAL A 318 14.99 -9.09 1.81
C VAL A 318 15.40 -8.55 3.17
N LEU A 319 16.29 -7.58 3.24
CA LEU A 319 16.73 -6.96 4.50
C LEU A 319 15.56 -6.35 5.27
N LEU A 320 14.68 -5.61 4.58
CA LEU A 320 13.45 -5.07 5.17
C LEU A 320 12.52 -6.17 5.69
N GLY A 321 12.39 -7.27 4.94
CA GLY A 321 11.59 -8.42 5.34
C GLY A 321 12.17 -9.17 6.54
N LEU A 322 13.48 -9.36 6.58
CA LEU A 322 14.20 -10.00 7.69
C LEU A 322 14.03 -9.20 9.00
N VAL A 323 14.20 -7.88 8.92
CA VAL A 323 14.01 -7.00 10.10
C VAL A 323 12.56 -6.97 10.53
N GLY A 324 11.62 -6.92 9.58
CA GLY A 324 10.18 -6.98 9.89
C GLY A 324 9.80 -8.29 10.59
N TRP A 325 10.28 -9.42 10.08
CA TRP A 325 10.08 -10.73 10.68
C TRP A 325 10.75 -10.83 12.07
N TRP A 326 11.98 -10.34 12.22
CA TRP A 326 12.68 -10.29 13.50
C TRP A 326 11.90 -9.50 14.56
N ASN A 327 11.44 -8.32 14.20
CA ASN A 327 10.66 -7.45 15.08
C ASN A 327 9.36 -8.13 15.55
N ALA A 328 8.62 -8.78 14.65
CA ALA A 328 7.36 -9.43 15.03
C ALA A 328 7.57 -10.79 15.70
N ALA A 329 8.30 -11.71 15.06
CA ALA A 329 8.42 -13.09 15.53
C ALA A 329 9.27 -13.23 16.78
N HIS A 330 10.35 -12.46 16.92
CA HIS A 330 11.30 -12.55 18.03
C HIS A 330 11.14 -11.44 19.06
N LEU A 331 11.07 -10.17 18.65
CA LEU A 331 10.93 -9.06 19.58
C LEU A 331 9.48 -8.84 20.04
N LYS A 332 8.52 -9.54 19.41
CA LYS A 332 7.10 -9.51 19.76
C LYS A 332 6.44 -8.14 19.55
N HIS A 333 6.93 -7.37 18.58
CA HIS A 333 6.27 -6.13 18.19
C HIS A 333 5.03 -6.44 17.36
N THR A 334 3.86 -6.10 17.90
CA THR A 334 2.56 -6.36 17.27
C THR A 334 2.11 -5.23 16.33
N GLU A 335 2.89 -4.19 16.23
CA GLU A 335 2.59 -2.99 15.45
C GLU A 335 3.82 -2.55 14.65
N ARG A 336 3.57 -1.85 13.56
CA ARG A 336 4.56 -1.20 12.69
C ARG A 336 4.01 0.14 12.23
N VAL A 337 4.78 1.20 12.35
CA VAL A 337 4.40 2.54 11.92
C VAL A 337 5.22 2.96 10.72
N VAL A 338 4.56 3.42 9.66
CA VAL A 338 5.21 3.97 8.46
C VAL A 338 4.97 5.47 8.39
N VAL A 339 6.05 6.24 8.39
CA VAL A 339 6.03 7.70 8.41
C VAL A 339 6.78 8.27 7.19
N PRO A 340 6.09 8.46 6.06
CA PRO A 340 6.70 9.12 4.91
C PRO A 340 6.82 10.63 5.15
N TYR A 341 8.03 11.15 5.11
CA TYR A 341 8.30 12.59 5.19
C TYR A 341 8.18 13.24 3.81
N ALA A 342 7.01 13.06 3.23
CA ALA A 342 6.60 13.66 1.96
C ALA A 342 5.07 13.74 1.93
N GLN A 343 4.49 14.94 1.88
CA GLN A 343 3.04 15.13 1.82
C GLN A 343 2.40 14.36 0.65
N ALA A 344 3.08 14.28 -0.47
CA ALA A 344 2.63 13.54 -1.65
C ALA A 344 2.39 12.03 -1.38
N LEU A 345 3.04 11.46 -0.36
CA LEU A 345 2.90 10.05 0.03
C LEU A 345 1.82 9.82 1.11
N PHE A 346 0.90 10.77 1.34
CA PHE A 346 -0.12 10.65 2.40
C PHE A 346 -1.04 9.42 2.25
N ARG A 347 -1.16 8.88 1.04
CA ARG A 347 -1.92 7.65 0.77
C ARG A 347 -1.10 6.36 0.94
N LEU A 348 0.22 6.47 1.12
CA LEU A 348 1.08 5.29 1.23
C LEU A 348 0.73 4.38 2.42
N PRO A 349 0.48 4.89 3.64
CA PRO A 349 0.09 4.02 4.75
C PRO A 349 -1.19 3.21 4.45
N ALA A 350 -2.22 3.83 3.87
CA ALA A 350 -3.46 3.15 3.51
C ALA A 350 -3.27 2.07 2.43
N TYR A 351 -2.41 2.32 1.42
CA TYR A 351 -2.04 1.31 0.44
C TYR A 351 -1.30 0.12 1.08
N LEU A 352 -0.34 0.42 1.95
CA LEU A 352 0.44 -0.60 2.64
C LEU A 352 -0.41 -1.41 3.64
N GLN A 353 -1.42 -0.80 4.26
CA GLN A 353 -2.38 -1.53 5.09
C GLN A 353 -3.02 -2.68 4.32
N GLN A 354 -3.55 -2.42 3.12
CA GLN A 354 -4.11 -3.50 2.31
C GLN A 354 -3.02 -4.49 1.88
N LEU A 355 -1.90 -4.01 1.34
CA LEU A 355 -0.83 -4.87 0.85
C LEU A 355 -0.35 -5.84 1.94
N VAL A 356 -0.05 -5.32 3.13
CA VAL A 356 0.55 -6.11 4.22
C VAL A 356 -0.49 -6.90 4.99
N LEU A 357 -1.57 -6.27 5.47
CA LEU A 357 -2.51 -6.92 6.39
C LEU A 357 -3.35 -8.00 5.69
N GLU A 358 -3.77 -7.76 4.45
CA GLU A 358 -4.52 -8.75 3.67
C GLU A 358 -3.61 -9.92 3.23
N SER A 359 -2.31 -9.67 3.03
CA SER A 359 -1.35 -10.73 2.70
C SER A 359 -0.92 -11.56 3.91
N GLN A 360 -0.76 -10.95 5.08
CA GLN A 360 -0.18 -11.59 6.25
C GLN A 360 -1.20 -11.97 7.32
N GLY A 361 -2.41 -11.42 7.31
CA GLY A 361 -3.48 -11.73 8.27
C GLY A 361 -4.06 -13.12 8.05
N LYS A 362 -3.30 -14.17 8.37
CA LYS A 362 -3.65 -15.58 8.14
C LYS A 362 -3.73 -16.35 9.45
N ARG A 363 -4.57 -17.38 9.50
CA ARG A 363 -4.69 -18.28 10.67
C ARG A 363 -3.99 -19.62 10.45
N VAL A 364 -3.65 -19.95 9.21
CA VAL A 364 -3.06 -21.23 8.85
C VAL A 364 -1.80 -21.01 8.03
N GLY A 365 -0.84 -21.89 8.21
CA GLY A 365 0.37 -21.98 7.39
C GLY A 365 0.07 -22.51 5.98
N ARG A 366 1.07 -22.46 5.12
CA ARG A 366 1.02 -23.02 3.76
C ARG A 366 0.77 -24.54 3.73
N ASP A 367 1.14 -25.22 4.80
CA ASP A 367 0.90 -26.65 5.01
C ASP A 367 -0.53 -26.97 5.51
N GLY A 368 -1.35 -25.94 5.74
CA GLY A 368 -2.70 -26.05 6.29
C GLY A 368 -2.74 -26.20 7.82
N GLY A 369 -1.59 -26.24 8.49
CA GLY A 369 -1.52 -26.30 9.95
C GLY A 369 -1.88 -24.95 10.61
N PRO A 370 -2.36 -24.94 11.86
CA PRO A 370 -2.64 -23.71 12.58
C PRO A 370 -1.33 -22.97 12.90
N LEU A 371 -1.36 -21.65 12.78
CA LEU A 371 -0.24 -20.80 13.23
C LEU A 371 -0.37 -20.57 14.74
N THR A 372 0.74 -20.76 15.46
CA THR A 372 0.81 -20.66 16.92
C THR A 372 1.55 -19.41 17.39
N ASP A 373 2.38 -18.84 16.52
CA ASP A 373 3.20 -17.68 16.85
C ASP A 373 2.55 -16.37 16.41
N ASP A 374 2.88 -15.29 17.11
CA ASP A 374 2.53 -13.94 16.68
C ASP A 374 3.21 -13.62 15.35
N HIS A 375 2.42 -13.24 14.38
CA HIS A 375 2.85 -12.84 13.05
C HIS A 375 1.96 -11.70 12.56
N SER A 376 2.36 -11.04 11.47
CA SER A 376 1.56 -9.97 10.87
C SER A 376 1.28 -8.80 11.82
N PRO A 377 2.29 -7.97 12.13
CA PRO A 377 2.06 -6.77 12.92
C PRO A 377 1.08 -5.84 12.20
N THR A 378 0.19 -5.22 12.96
CA THR A 378 -0.71 -4.19 12.45
C THR A 378 0.12 -3.03 11.89
N LEU A 379 -0.19 -2.61 10.66
CA LEU A 379 0.47 -1.50 10.00
C LEU A 379 -0.43 -0.27 9.99
N TRP A 380 0.12 0.87 10.41
CA TRP A 380 -0.53 2.18 10.36
C TRP A 380 0.49 3.29 10.17
N GLY A 381 0.04 4.51 9.98
CA GLY A 381 0.96 5.64 9.80
C GLY A 381 0.28 6.88 9.24
N GLU A 382 1.06 7.95 9.17
CA GLU A 382 0.69 9.26 8.62
C GLU A 382 1.97 9.97 8.16
N VAL A 383 1.83 10.99 7.33
CA VAL A 383 3.00 11.76 6.87
C VAL A 383 3.68 12.52 8.00
N GLY A 384 5.01 12.55 7.97
CA GLY A 384 5.79 13.54 8.70
C GLY A 384 5.72 14.90 7.98
N SER A 385 5.67 16.03 8.68
CA SER A 385 5.76 16.24 10.14
C SER A 385 4.40 16.19 10.86
N ASN A 386 3.28 16.04 10.15
CA ASN A 386 1.94 16.02 10.77
C ASN A 386 1.82 14.97 11.88
N SER A 387 2.38 13.78 11.66
CA SER A 387 2.41 12.68 12.63
C SER A 387 3.02 13.08 13.99
N GLN A 388 3.99 14.02 14.01
CA GLN A 388 4.59 14.52 15.24
C GLN A 388 3.57 15.24 16.13
N HIS A 389 2.53 15.82 15.52
CA HIS A 389 1.43 16.52 16.20
C HIS A 389 0.19 15.64 16.39
N SER A 390 0.30 14.34 16.17
CA SER A 390 -0.76 13.35 16.30
C SER A 390 -0.35 12.23 17.27
N PHE A 391 0.38 11.23 16.79
CA PHE A 391 0.65 10.01 17.56
C PHE A 391 2.09 9.88 18.08
N PHE A 392 3.01 10.80 17.81
CA PHE A 392 4.37 10.71 18.32
C PHE A 392 4.45 10.81 19.85
N GLN A 393 3.48 11.50 20.49
CA GLN A 393 3.35 11.46 21.94
C GLN A 393 3.28 10.02 22.44
N TRP A 394 2.48 9.18 21.78
CA TRP A 394 2.34 7.77 22.14
C TRP A 394 3.60 6.96 21.79
N LEU A 395 4.25 7.23 20.67
CA LEU A 395 5.50 6.57 20.30
C LEU A 395 6.62 6.86 21.30
N HIS A 396 6.69 8.07 21.87
CA HIS A 396 7.71 8.46 22.84
C HIS A 396 7.43 7.95 24.26
N GLN A 397 6.19 8.08 24.74
CA GLN A 397 5.83 7.82 26.15
C GLN A 397 4.83 6.68 26.33
N GLY A 398 4.29 6.11 25.26
CA GLY A 398 3.37 4.96 25.33
C GLY A 398 4.02 3.72 25.92
N PRO A 399 3.21 2.78 26.46
CA PRO A 399 3.69 1.62 27.22
C PRO A 399 4.35 0.54 26.35
N ARG A 400 4.14 0.60 25.02
CA ARG A 400 4.67 -0.40 24.09
C ARG A 400 5.71 0.20 23.15
N GLU A 401 6.70 -0.58 22.81
CA GLU A 401 7.65 -0.26 21.74
C GLU A 401 7.01 -0.60 20.38
N VAL A 402 7.06 0.35 19.46
CA VAL A 402 6.59 0.17 18.08
C VAL A 402 7.70 0.61 17.14
N PRO A 403 8.22 -0.29 16.28
CA PRO A 403 9.21 0.08 15.27
C PRO A 403 8.62 1.10 14.28
N VAL A 404 9.41 2.14 13.99
CA VAL A 404 9.00 3.22 13.09
C VAL A 404 9.84 3.19 11.82
N GLU A 405 9.19 3.18 10.67
CA GLU A 405 9.84 3.25 9.36
C GLU A 405 9.70 4.66 8.79
N PHE A 406 10.79 5.38 8.70
CA PHE A 406 10.89 6.70 8.08
C PHE A 406 11.22 6.56 6.60
N ILE A 407 10.41 7.15 5.72
CA ILE A 407 10.67 7.23 4.28
C ILE A 407 10.89 8.69 3.92
N VAL A 408 12.10 9.04 3.49
CA VAL A 408 12.52 10.44 3.36
C VAL A 408 13.12 10.70 1.98
N PRO A 409 12.42 11.44 1.09
CA PRO A 409 13.04 11.97 -0.11
C PRO A 409 14.13 12.99 0.25
N ILE A 410 15.33 12.82 -0.33
CA ILE A 410 16.47 13.71 -0.09
C ILE A 410 16.28 15.04 -0.81
N THR A 411 15.84 14.98 -2.07
CA THR A 411 15.71 16.16 -2.94
C THR A 411 14.24 16.55 -3.09
N ALA A 412 13.98 17.86 -3.00
CA ALA A 412 12.66 18.42 -3.24
C ALA A 412 12.29 18.45 -4.73
N ALA A 413 11.02 18.19 -5.03
CA ALA A 413 10.47 18.35 -6.38
C ALA A 413 10.03 19.79 -6.71
N HIS A 414 10.24 20.76 -5.82
CA HIS A 414 9.78 22.16 -5.92
C HIS A 414 10.81 23.13 -5.33
N PRO A 415 10.69 24.45 -5.63
CA PRO A 415 11.78 25.42 -5.39
C PRO A 415 11.90 25.91 -3.93
N ILE A 416 11.14 25.37 -2.97
CA ILE A 416 11.20 25.79 -1.56
C ILE A 416 12.22 24.93 -0.82
N ALA A 417 13.51 25.14 -1.10
CA ALA A 417 14.59 24.29 -0.61
C ALA A 417 14.69 24.25 0.93
N ASP A 418 14.47 25.38 1.61
CA ASP A 418 14.55 25.45 3.08
C ASP A 418 13.52 24.55 3.76
N HIS A 419 12.33 24.41 3.17
CA HIS A 419 11.30 23.50 3.70
C HIS A 419 11.74 22.03 3.59
N GLN A 420 12.42 21.63 2.51
CA GLN A 420 12.91 20.27 2.38
C GLN A 420 13.99 19.97 3.43
N MET A 421 14.89 20.90 3.67
CA MET A 421 15.92 20.75 4.70
C MET A 421 15.28 20.62 6.10
N LEU A 422 14.28 21.44 6.41
CA LEU A 422 13.53 21.33 7.67
C LEU A 422 12.80 20.00 7.78
N LEU A 423 12.20 19.51 6.70
CA LEU A 423 11.49 18.24 6.67
C LEU A 423 12.43 17.06 6.95
N VAL A 424 13.58 17.03 6.28
CA VAL A 424 14.63 16.02 6.53
C VAL A 424 15.17 16.13 7.96
N ALA A 425 15.44 17.34 8.45
CA ALA A 425 15.91 17.55 9.83
C ALA A 425 14.91 17.03 10.86
N ASN A 426 13.60 17.22 10.65
CA ASN A 426 12.55 16.69 11.49
C ASN A 426 12.51 15.16 11.49
N ALA A 427 12.71 14.51 10.35
CA ALA A 427 12.79 13.05 10.27
C ALA A 427 13.97 12.51 11.09
N LEU A 428 15.16 13.08 10.89
CA LEU A 428 16.38 12.69 11.61
C LEU A 428 16.26 12.96 13.11
N ALA A 429 15.70 14.11 13.50
CA ALA A 429 15.46 14.46 14.89
C ALA A 429 14.48 13.49 15.56
N SER A 430 13.40 13.11 14.88
CA SER A 430 12.42 12.15 15.39
C SER A 430 13.04 10.77 15.61
N ALA A 431 13.79 10.25 14.64
CA ALA A 431 14.49 8.97 14.75
C ALA A 431 15.52 9.00 15.90
N ARG A 432 16.25 10.10 16.04
CA ARG A 432 17.21 10.29 17.15
C ARG A 432 16.48 10.33 18.51
N ALA A 433 15.41 11.14 18.62
CA ALA A 433 14.66 11.29 19.86
C ALA A 433 14.00 9.96 20.31
N LEU A 434 13.49 9.17 19.39
CA LEU A 434 12.96 7.83 19.66
C LEU A 434 14.05 6.90 20.24
N MET A 435 15.26 6.96 19.71
CA MET A 435 16.38 6.16 20.19
C MET A 435 16.91 6.65 21.54
N THR A 436 17.20 7.95 21.67
CA THR A 436 17.89 8.48 22.86
C THR A 436 16.96 8.75 24.02
N GLY A 437 15.70 9.09 23.75
CA GLY A 437 14.78 9.58 24.76
C GLY A 437 15.19 10.93 25.36
N ARG A 438 14.62 11.26 26.50
CA ARG A 438 14.94 12.43 27.33
C ARG A 438 15.00 11.99 28.79
N ARG A 439 16.16 12.10 29.39
CA ARG A 439 16.44 11.52 30.70
C ARG A 439 15.92 12.37 31.84
N ALA A 440 15.52 11.72 32.93
CA ALA A 440 15.01 12.38 34.13
C ALA A 440 16.02 13.37 34.74
N ASP A 441 17.34 13.03 34.75
CA ASP A 441 18.40 13.90 35.27
C ASP A 441 18.56 15.20 34.46
N GLU A 442 18.49 15.14 33.13
CA GLU A 442 18.54 16.30 32.25
C GLU A 442 17.32 17.21 32.45
N ILE A 443 16.13 16.61 32.55
CA ILE A 443 14.89 17.34 32.80
C ILE A 443 14.93 18.01 34.16
N ARG A 444 15.37 17.31 35.19
CA ARG A 444 15.51 17.80 36.57
C ARG A 444 16.43 19.03 36.63
N ALA A 445 17.61 18.92 36.01
CA ALA A 445 18.54 20.05 35.95
C ALA A 445 17.92 21.29 35.28
N GLN A 446 17.22 21.11 34.15
CA GLN A 446 16.57 22.20 33.44
C GLN A 446 15.43 22.85 34.25
N LEU A 447 14.57 22.05 34.90
CA LEU A 447 13.43 22.55 35.66
C LEU A 447 13.86 23.20 36.96
N ALA A 448 14.91 22.71 37.61
CA ALA A 448 15.49 23.34 38.79
C ALA A 448 15.99 24.77 38.50
N VAL A 449 16.61 24.99 37.34
CA VAL A 449 17.02 26.34 36.88
C VAL A 449 15.78 27.25 36.69
N GLN A 450 14.63 26.67 36.38
CA GLN A 450 13.36 27.40 36.24
C GLN A 450 12.67 27.64 37.59
N GLY A 451 13.25 27.21 38.71
CA GLY A 451 12.80 27.44 40.07
C GLY A 451 11.87 26.37 40.65
N LEU A 452 11.61 25.25 39.92
CA LEU A 452 10.84 24.14 40.48
C LEU A 452 11.66 23.36 41.53
N SER A 453 10.99 22.90 42.58
CA SER A 453 11.64 22.12 43.65
C SER A 453 10.67 21.11 44.29
N GLY A 454 11.21 20.18 45.07
CA GLY A 454 10.42 19.22 45.86
C GLY A 454 9.48 18.37 44.99
N ALA A 455 8.30 18.05 45.52
CA ALA A 455 7.30 17.19 44.88
C ALA A 455 6.81 17.72 43.53
N GLU A 456 6.74 19.04 43.36
CA GLU A 456 6.36 19.65 42.07
C GLU A 456 7.41 19.37 40.98
N LEU A 457 8.71 19.48 41.32
CA LEU A 457 9.79 19.14 40.43
C LEU A 457 9.73 17.65 40.05
N ASP A 458 9.54 16.76 41.04
CA ASP A 458 9.46 15.32 40.79
C ASP A 458 8.33 14.93 39.87
N ALA A 459 7.13 15.48 40.09
CA ALA A 459 5.99 15.27 39.21
C ALA A 459 6.23 15.82 37.79
N ALA A 460 6.84 17.00 37.68
CA ALA A 460 7.14 17.63 36.41
C ALA A 460 8.23 16.86 35.62
N VAL A 461 9.20 16.26 36.30
CA VAL A 461 10.21 15.37 35.70
C VAL A 461 9.55 14.11 35.15
N ALA A 462 8.78 13.41 35.98
CA ALA A 462 8.10 12.17 35.58
C ALA A 462 7.17 12.38 34.37
N ALA A 463 6.47 13.51 34.30
CA ALA A 463 5.59 13.83 33.19
C ALA A 463 6.33 14.12 31.85
N ARG A 464 7.60 14.49 31.90
CA ARG A 464 8.40 14.89 30.70
C ARG A 464 9.43 13.87 30.28
N GLU A 465 9.67 12.86 31.09
CA GLU A 465 10.60 11.79 30.75
C GLU A 465 10.11 11.01 29.55
N CYS A 466 11.00 10.81 28.57
CA CYS A 466 10.78 9.91 27.43
C CYS A 466 11.81 8.79 27.54
N PRO A 467 11.39 7.53 27.70
CA PRO A 467 12.33 6.44 27.98
C PRO A 467 13.34 6.22 26.84
N GLY A 468 13.03 6.67 25.62
CA GLY A 468 13.87 6.38 24.46
C GLY A 468 13.87 4.90 24.11
N ASN A 469 15.01 4.43 23.57
CA ASN A 469 15.23 3.01 23.28
C ASN A 469 14.19 2.41 22.32
N ARG A 470 13.63 3.25 21.43
CA ARG A 470 12.61 2.90 20.41
C ARG A 470 13.30 2.68 19.08
N ALA A 471 13.07 1.52 18.49
CA ALA A 471 13.68 1.13 17.23
C ALA A 471 13.12 1.90 16.04
N SER A 472 13.96 2.16 15.04
CA SER A 472 13.51 2.75 13.77
C SER A 472 14.41 2.36 12.60
N THR A 473 13.77 2.19 11.44
CA THR A 473 14.40 2.06 10.13
C THR A 473 14.32 3.39 9.40
N MET A 474 15.40 3.80 8.71
CA MET A 474 15.40 4.98 7.84
C MET A 474 15.61 4.54 6.39
N LEU A 475 14.68 4.90 5.51
CA LEU A 475 14.76 4.66 4.08
C LEU A 475 14.85 6.02 3.36
N LEU A 476 16.07 6.41 2.97
CA LEU A 476 16.30 7.61 2.19
C LEU A 476 16.12 7.30 0.71
N MET A 477 15.28 8.09 0.03
CA MET A 477 15.08 8.00 -1.40
C MET A 477 15.66 9.25 -2.09
N PRO A 478 16.29 9.13 -3.28
CA PRO A 478 16.92 10.28 -3.94
C PRO A 478 15.96 11.45 -4.15
N GLU A 479 14.82 11.17 -4.78
CA GLU A 479 13.74 12.13 -5.03
C GLU A 479 12.41 11.38 -5.19
N LEU A 480 11.28 12.06 -5.09
CA LEU A 480 9.98 11.49 -5.40
C LEU A 480 9.67 11.68 -6.90
N SER A 481 9.99 10.68 -7.70
CA SER A 481 9.68 10.58 -9.13
C SER A 481 8.82 9.35 -9.41
N ALA A 482 8.29 9.22 -10.64
CA ALA A 482 7.53 8.03 -11.02
C ALA A 482 8.38 6.76 -10.92
N TYR A 483 9.65 6.83 -11.35
CA TYR A 483 10.60 5.73 -11.25
C TYR A 483 10.84 5.33 -9.80
N ARG A 484 11.15 6.29 -8.91
CA ARG A 484 11.42 6.03 -7.49
C ARG A 484 10.19 5.56 -6.73
N LEU A 485 9.00 6.08 -7.07
CA LEU A 485 7.75 5.58 -6.49
C LEU A 485 7.50 4.11 -6.91
N GLY A 486 7.79 3.77 -8.17
CA GLY A 486 7.75 2.38 -8.65
C GLY A 486 8.66 1.47 -7.85
N GLN A 487 9.90 1.92 -7.57
CA GLN A 487 10.84 1.19 -6.73
C GLN A 487 10.31 1.01 -5.30
N LEU A 488 9.80 2.08 -4.68
CA LEU A 488 9.28 2.03 -3.31
C LEU A 488 8.18 0.99 -3.17
N LEU A 489 7.20 1.02 -4.07
CA LEU A 489 6.05 0.10 -4.02
C LEU A 489 6.47 -1.36 -4.26
N ALA A 490 7.37 -1.60 -5.22
CA ALA A 490 7.91 -2.94 -5.49
C ALA A 490 8.75 -3.47 -4.32
N MET A 491 9.53 -2.61 -3.63
CA MET A 491 10.25 -3.01 -2.42
C MET A 491 9.30 -3.51 -1.34
N TYR A 492 8.15 -2.85 -1.12
CA TYR A 492 7.16 -3.30 -0.15
C TYR A 492 6.41 -4.56 -0.60
N GLU A 493 6.15 -4.74 -1.90
CA GLU A 493 5.56 -5.99 -2.41
C GLU A 493 6.47 -7.19 -2.14
N HIS A 494 7.75 -7.08 -2.48
CA HIS A 494 8.74 -8.14 -2.24
C HIS A 494 9.02 -8.37 -0.77
N ARG A 495 9.11 -7.30 0.04
CA ARG A 495 9.19 -7.40 1.49
C ARG A 495 8.03 -8.20 2.07
N THR A 496 6.79 -7.88 1.66
CA THR A 496 5.59 -8.59 2.10
C THR A 496 5.65 -10.09 1.74
N PHE A 497 6.17 -10.40 0.55
CA PHE A 497 6.43 -11.78 0.13
C PHE A 497 7.49 -12.44 1.01
N VAL A 498 8.63 -11.79 1.26
CA VAL A 498 9.71 -12.33 2.13
C VAL A 498 9.18 -12.63 3.52
N GLU A 499 8.51 -11.68 4.16
CA GLU A 499 7.92 -11.87 5.48
C GLU A 499 6.95 -13.05 5.50
N ALA A 500 6.08 -13.17 4.48
CA ALA A 500 5.14 -14.28 4.37
C ALA A 500 5.84 -15.64 4.22
N MET A 501 6.92 -15.70 3.45
CA MET A 501 7.71 -16.93 3.32
C MET A 501 8.36 -17.35 4.64
N LEU A 502 8.87 -16.39 5.41
CA LEU A 502 9.46 -16.62 6.73
C LEU A 502 8.40 -17.02 7.78
N TYR A 503 7.20 -16.47 7.71
CA TYR A 503 6.07 -16.91 8.56
C TYR A 503 5.47 -18.26 8.12
N GLY A 504 5.84 -18.77 6.95
CA GLY A 504 5.27 -19.99 6.39
C GLY A 504 3.82 -19.85 5.92
N ILE A 505 3.39 -18.66 5.50
CA ILE A 505 2.00 -18.36 5.08
C ILE A 505 1.89 -18.10 3.58
N ASN A 506 0.65 -18.20 3.03
CA ASN A 506 0.34 -17.79 1.66
C ASN A 506 -0.09 -16.31 1.62
N PRO A 507 0.69 -15.39 0.97
CA PRO A 507 0.35 -13.97 0.92
C PRO A 507 -0.64 -13.57 -0.19
N PHE A 508 -1.19 -14.51 -0.95
CA PHE A 508 -1.88 -14.20 -2.20
C PHE A 508 -3.39 -14.44 -2.17
N ASP A 509 -3.91 -15.18 -1.21
CA ASP A 509 -5.35 -15.38 -0.98
C ASP A 509 -5.95 -14.35 -0.01
N GLU A 510 -7.30 -14.31 0.07
CA GLU A 510 -8.05 -13.32 0.86
C GLU A 510 -9.40 -13.86 1.37
N PHE A 511 -9.48 -15.16 1.69
CA PHE A 511 -10.73 -15.81 2.10
C PHE A 511 -11.42 -15.16 3.32
N GLY A 512 -10.65 -14.48 4.19
CA GLY A 512 -11.19 -13.83 5.39
C GLY A 512 -12.23 -12.74 5.09
N VAL A 513 -12.15 -12.08 3.93
CA VAL A 513 -13.10 -11.02 3.56
C VAL A 513 -14.32 -11.52 2.80
N GLU A 514 -14.31 -12.77 2.32
CA GLU A 514 -15.42 -13.34 1.53
C GLU A 514 -16.69 -13.52 2.35
N TYR A 515 -16.56 -13.97 3.60
CA TYR A 515 -17.70 -14.24 4.46
C TYR A 515 -18.56 -13.01 4.72
N GLY A 516 -17.94 -11.86 5.03
CA GLY A 516 -18.67 -10.60 5.19
C GLY A 516 -19.45 -10.20 3.93
N ARG A 517 -18.84 -10.40 2.76
CA ARG A 517 -19.48 -10.12 1.46
C ARG A 517 -20.71 -11.02 1.21
N THR A 518 -20.64 -12.30 1.59
CA THR A 518 -21.79 -13.22 1.45
C THR A 518 -22.96 -12.84 2.34
N LEU A 519 -22.72 -12.24 3.50
CA LEU A 519 -23.77 -11.80 4.43
C LEU A 519 -24.43 -10.47 4.01
N ALA A 520 -23.72 -9.61 3.32
CA ALA A 520 -24.20 -8.27 2.97
C ALA A 520 -25.47 -8.30 2.09
N GLY A 521 -25.52 -9.19 1.11
CA GLY A 521 -26.67 -9.33 0.20
C GLY A 521 -27.99 -9.68 0.92
N PRO A 522 -28.05 -10.79 1.69
CA PRO A 522 -29.21 -11.15 2.50
C PRO A 522 -29.63 -10.04 3.48
N ILE A 523 -28.68 -9.38 4.15
CA ILE A 523 -28.97 -8.27 5.07
C ILE A 523 -29.56 -7.08 4.31
N ALA A 524 -29.04 -6.73 3.15
CA ALA A 524 -29.57 -5.65 2.31
C ALA A 524 -31.00 -5.96 1.84
N ALA A 525 -31.28 -7.20 1.42
CA ALA A 525 -32.64 -7.64 1.07
C ALA A 525 -33.60 -7.59 2.26
N ALA A 526 -33.16 -8.03 3.43
CA ALA A 526 -33.91 -7.92 4.68
C ALA A 526 -34.21 -6.45 5.03
N LEU A 527 -33.22 -5.58 4.95
CA LEU A 527 -33.42 -4.15 5.12
C LEU A 527 -34.42 -3.56 4.12
N ALA A 528 -34.57 -4.10 2.90
CA ALA A 528 -35.45 -3.58 1.86
C ALA A 528 -36.91 -4.06 1.98
N SER A 529 -37.22 -5.06 2.80
CA SER A 529 -38.53 -5.68 2.93
C SER A 529 -38.98 -5.74 4.39
N ASP A 530 -40.29 -5.99 4.62
CA ASP A 530 -40.85 -6.26 5.94
C ASP A 530 -40.99 -7.76 6.26
N ALA A 531 -40.33 -8.62 5.46
CA ALA A 531 -40.35 -10.05 5.66
C ALA A 531 -39.80 -10.45 7.04
N GLU A 532 -40.25 -11.58 7.56
CA GLU A 532 -39.74 -12.15 8.81
C GLU A 532 -38.22 -12.41 8.69
N LEU A 533 -37.48 -12.03 9.73
CA LEU A 533 -36.04 -12.21 9.76
C LEU A 533 -35.67 -13.66 10.08
N PRO A 534 -34.65 -14.24 9.42
CA PRO A 534 -34.20 -15.59 9.68
C PRO A 534 -33.96 -15.83 11.18
N PRO A 535 -34.50 -16.96 11.76
CA PRO A 535 -34.38 -17.21 13.19
C PRO A 535 -32.96 -17.57 13.65
N ASP A 536 -32.12 -18.00 12.73
CA ASP A 536 -30.70 -18.34 12.92
C ASP A 536 -29.77 -17.10 12.94
N TRP A 537 -30.28 -15.91 12.61
CA TRP A 537 -29.50 -14.69 12.74
C TRP A 537 -29.40 -14.26 14.20
N ASP A 538 -28.24 -13.74 14.58
CA ASP A 538 -28.01 -13.27 15.95
C ASP A 538 -28.99 -12.15 16.35
N GLY A 539 -29.23 -12.06 17.67
CA GLY A 539 -30.21 -11.12 18.22
C GLY A 539 -29.89 -9.65 17.93
N SER A 540 -28.61 -9.29 17.87
CA SER A 540 -28.18 -7.91 17.56
C SER A 540 -28.51 -7.54 16.12
N THR A 541 -28.12 -8.36 15.13
CA THR A 541 -28.42 -8.12 13.73
C THR A 541 -29.92 -7.99 13.48
N ARG A 542 -30.74 -8.90 14.04
CA ARG A 542 -32.20 -8.85 13.94
C ARG A 542 -32.79 -7.58 14.55
N ALA A 543 -32.35 -7.20 15.74
CA ALA A 543 -32.81 -6.00 16.42
C ALA A 543 -32.45 -4.72 15.66
N LEU A 544 -31.23 -4.63 15.13
CA LEU A 544 -30.77 -3.48 14.34
C LEU A 544 -31.55 -3.35 13.03
N ILE A 545 -31.82 -4.43 12.31
CA ILE A 545 -32.64 -4.39 11.11
C ILE A 545 -34.06 -3.91 11.45
N THR A 546 -34.67 -4.43 12.49
CA THR A 546 -36.00 -4.01 12.96
C THR A 546 -35.99 -2.51 13.30
N TYR A 547 -34.99 -2.06 14.03
CA TYR A 547 -34.83 -0.64 14.40
C TYR A 547 -34.69 0.26 13.16
N LEU A 548 -33.90 -0.15 12.17
CA LEU A 548 -33.70 0.62 10.94
C LEU A 548 -34.97 0.65 10.06
N ARG A 549 -35.72 -0.47 9.99
CA ARG A 549 -37.01 -0.53 9.26
C ARG A 549 -38.02 0.48 9.80
N THR A 550 -38.09 0.64 11.13
CA THR A 550 -39.03 1.61 11.75
C THR A 550 -38.69 3.07 11.49
N ARG A 551 -37.50 3.37 10.98
CA ARG A 551 -37.01 4.75 10.71
C ARG A 551 -36.87 5.10 9.22
N ARG A 552 -37.17 4.19 8.32
CA ARG A 552 -37.12 4.43 6.87
C ARG A 552 -38.17 5.38 6.33
N GLY A 553 -39.17 5.72 7.09
CA GLY A 553 -40.26 6.60 6.68
C GLY A 553 -40.30 7.97 7.39
N ALA A 554 -39.26 8.31 8.18
CA ALA A 554 -39.17 9.57 8.91
C ALA A 554 -38.34 10.62 8.15
#